data_88c69279c017a7c98516808c5a70e213
#
_entry.id   88c69279c017a7c98516808c5a70e213
#
_cell.length_a   1.000
_cell.length_b   1.000
_cell.length_c   1.000
_cell.angle_alpha   90.00
_cell.angle_beta   90.00
_cell.angle_gamma   90.00
#
_symmetry.space_group_name_H-M   'P 1'
#
loop_
_entity.id
_entity.type
_entity.pdbx_description
1 polymer ?
#
loop_
_entity_poly.entity_id
_entity_poly.type
_entity_poly.pdbx_seq_one_letter_code
_entity_poly.pdbx_strand_id
1 'polypeptide(L)'
;TGQRWLIKNVLGDALRTWDERNQALSFTYDILHRLTLKTIIGGDGTSPLNHAFEKIIYGEGLPNNIINNWRTKPVWVYDTAGKIATAQFDFKGNALSTSRTFATKYKEAVDWSLPNPDVALDTEIFTSTFAYDALSRITQQTTPDGSIHLPTYNEAGLLEQVQLTQGASTRFFVKNIDYNEKRQRSKIRYGNDVTTNYYYDKETFHLIRLETTRLNNDPLQDLYYTFDPVGNINYIEDKNIPNVFFNNQKITGTSSYTYDPLYRLIEATGKEHIAQVSFGLEDNWSDLPFLIPYSQGDVMTWRNYTQQYDYDSVGNIAQMRHVAAAGNWTRTYTYETINNQLKSTQVGQGASTFNYLYPHHPKHGFITELPHLQIMRWNFREELQAIAKKKVVTGTPETTH
;
A
#
# COMPACT_ATOMS: atom_id res chain seq x y z
N THR A 1 -3.98 6.78 -20.56
CA THR A 1 -5.01 7.55 -19.83
C THR A 1 -5.85 8.28 -20.84
N GLY A 2 -7.15 7.94 -20.97
CA GLY A 2 -8.07 8.49 -21.96
C GLY A 2 -8.32 10.00 -21.81
N GLN A 3 -9.03 10.57 -22.75
CA GLN A 3 -9.41 11.98 -22.72
C GLN A 3 -10.43 12.20 -21.60
N ARG A 4 -10.28 13.33 -20.91
CA ARG A 4 -11.17 13.77 -19.85
C ARG A 4 -11.50 15.24 -20.03
N TRP A 5 -12.75 15.60 -19.81
CA TRP A 5 -13.22 16.96 -19.92
C TRP A 5 -13.76 17.45 -18.57
N LEU A 6 -13.60 18.73 -18.30
CA LEU A 6 -13.94 19.33 -17.02
C LEU A 6 -14.54 20.72 -17.25
N ILE A 7 -15.70 20.96 -16.63
CA ILE A 7 -16.24 22.32 -16.43
C ILE A 7 -16.06 22.70 -14.97
N LYS A 8 -15.55 23.91 -14.76
CA LYS A 8 -15.33 24.48 -13.43
C LYS A 8 -16.25 25.68 -13.20
N ASN A 9 -16.50 25.97 -11.90
CA ASN A 9 -17.12 27.22 -11.49
C ASN A 9 -16.08 28.38 -11.49
N VAL A 10 -16.51 29.56 -11.14
CA VAL A 10 -15.65 30.78 -11.09
C VAL A 10 -14.56 30.70 -10.02
N LEU A 11 -14.69 29.83 -9.02
CA LEU A 11 -13.71 29.58 -7.96
C LEU A 11 -12.68 28.50 -8.35
N GLY A 12 -12.88 27.85 -9.49
CA GLY A 12 -12.02 26.76 -9.95
C GLY A 12 -12.46 25.36 -9.55
N ASP A 13 -13.59 25.20 -8.82
CA ASP A 13 -14.11 23.91 -8.42
C ASP A 13 -14.79 23.19 -9.57
N ALA A 14 -14.68 21.87 -9.63
CA ALA A 14 -15.30 21.04 -10.65
C ALA A 14 -16.82 21.07 -10.52
N LEU A 15 -17.54 21.46 -11.57
CA LEU A 15 -19.01 21.33 -11.65
C LEU A 15 -19.41 20.02 -12.31
N ARG A 16 -18.71 19.67 -13.38
CA ARG A 16 -18.96 18.45 -14.13
C ARG A 16 -17.70 17.95 -14.81
N THR A 17 -17.50 16.63 -14.78
CA THR A 17 -16.45 15.97 -15.57
C THR A 17 -17.06 14.84 -16.38
N TRP A 18 -16.45 14.52 -17.51
CA TRP A 18 -16.79 13.32 -18.29
C TRP A 18 -15.56 12.79 -19.02
N ASP A 19 -15.65 11.56 -19.43
CA ASP A 19 -14.52 10.85 -20.03
C ASP A 19 -14.93 9.98 -21.22
N GLU A 20 -13.97 9.35 -21.85
CA GLU A 20 -14.19 8.46 -22.99
C GLU A 20 -14.87 7.14 -22.63
N ARG A 21 -14.97 6.80 -21.33
CA ARG A 21 -15.77 5.65 -20.85
C ARG A 21 -17.27 5.96 -20.79
N ASN A 22 -17.70 7.10 -21.33
CA ASN A 22 -19.07 7.61 -21.23
C ASN A 22 -19.54 7.83 -19.79
N GLN A 23 -18.63 8.14 -18.87
CA GLN A 23 -18.97 8.51 -17.51
C GLN A 23 -19.09 10.03 -17.42
N ALA A 24 -20.14 10.49 -16.76
CA ALA A 24 -20.33 11.88 -16.41
C ALA A 24 -20.49 12.00 -14.90
N LEU A 25 -19.57 12.72 -14.25
CA LEU A 25 -19.65 13.03 -12.83
C LEU A 25 -20.12 14.46 -12.66
N SER A 26 -21.03 14.71 -11.71
CA SER A 26 -21.48 16.04 -11.34
C SER A 26 -21.23 16.28 -9.84
N PHE A 27 -20.93 17.54 -9.52
CA PHE A 27 -20.52 17.99 -8.19
C PHE A 27 -21.49 19.07 -7.74
N THR A 28 -22.10 18.89 -6.59
CA THR A 28 -23.04 19.87 -6.00
C THR A 28 -22.40 20.51 -4.77
N TYR A 29 -22.58 21.81 -4.65
CA TYR A 29 -21.99 22.61 -3.57
C TYR A 29 -23.10 23.34 -2.79
N ASP A 30 -22.83 23.63 -1.52
CA ASP A 30 -23.68 24.50 -0.71
C ASP A 30 -23.39 26.01 -1.00
N ILE A 31 -24.10 26.88 -0.30
CA ILE A 31 -23.94 28.34 -0.45
C ILE A 31 -22.57 28.85 0.01
N LEU A 32 -21.78 28.04 0.76
CA LEU A 32 -20.41 28.33 1.17
C LEU A 32 -19.39 27.69 0.22
N HIS A 33 -19.85 27.21 -0.93
CA HIS A 33 -19.04 26.52 -1.93
C HIS A 33 -18.34 25.25 -1.42
N ARG A 34 -18.91 24.56 -0.43
CA ARG A 34 -18.42 23.27 0.05
C ARG A 34 -19.13 22.16 -0.67
N LEU A 35 -18.39 21.12 -1.06
CA LEU A 35 -18.93 19.96 -1.75
C LEU A 35 -19.93 19.20 -0.88
N THR A 36 -21.14 18.94 -1.40
CA THR A 36 -22.20 18.22 -0.68
C THR A 36 -22.59 16.90 -1.32
N LEU A 37 -22.47 16.78 -2.66
CA LEU A 37 -22.88 15.57 -3.36
C LEU A 37 -22.00 15.36 -4.61
N LYS A 38 -21.62 14.09 -4.85
CA LYS A 38 -21.03 13.65 -6.12
C LYS A 38 -21.93 12.57 -6.73
N THR A 39 -22.31 12.77 -7.98
CA THR A 39 -23.11 11.82 -8.74
C THR A 39 -22.36 11.31 -9.96
N ILE A 40 -22.70 10.11 -10.40
CA ILE A 40 -22.18 9.53 -11.64
C ILE A 40 -23.34 9.06 -12.51
N ILE A 41 -23.23 9.29 -13.81
CA ILE A 41 -24.17 8.80 -14.84
C ILE A 41 -23.38 8.20 -15.98
N GLY A 42 -23.88 7.12 -16.59
CA GLY A 42 -23.31 6.47 -17.74
C GLY A 42 -22.31 5.39 -17.39
N GLY A 43 -21.27 5.25 -18.19
CA GLY A 43 -20.24 4.22 -18.07
C GLY A 43 -20.24 3.25 -19.25
N ASP A 44 -19.14 2.52 -19.40
CA ASP A 44 -18.91 1.53 -20.45
C ASP A 44 -19.17 0.08 -20.02
N GLY A 45 -19.72 -0.10 -18.80
CA GLY A 45 -20.16 -1.40 -18.31
C GLY A 45 -21.47 -1.87 -18.95
N THR A 46 -21.86 -3.11 -18.65
CA THR A 46 -23.12 -3.71 -19.15
C THR A 46 -24.38 -3.02 -18.65
N SER A 47 -24.28 -2.32 -17.52
CA SER A 47 -25.37 -1.52 -16.94
C SER A 47 -24.86 -0.11 -16.69
N PRO A 48 -25.55 0.92 -17.24
CA PRO A 48 -25.15 2.31 -17.02
C PRO A 48 -25.32 2.67 -15.54
N LEU A 49 -24.35 3.39 -15.00
CA LEU A 49 -24.39 3.93 -13.65
C LEU A 49 -25.36 5.12 -13.60
N ASN A 50 -26.06 5.27 -12.48
CA ASN A 50 -26.89 6.45 -12.19
C ASN A 50 -27.13 6.50 -10.68
N HIS A 51 -26.19 7.06 -9.94
CA HIS A 51 -26.29 7.14 -8.48
C HIS A 51 -25.39 8.24 -7.90
N ALA A 52 -25.71 8.68 -6.69
CA ALA A 52 -24.81 9.49 -5.88
C ALA A 52 -23.87 8.57 -5.10
N PHE A 53 -22.59 8.65 -5.38
CA PHE A 53 -21.56 7.79 -4.76
C PHE A 53 -20.84 8.43 -3.57
N GLU A 54 -21.05 9.73 -3.34
CA GLU A 54 -20.53 10.45 -2.17
C GLU A 54 -21.51 11.56 -1.78
N LYS A 55 -21.81 11.64 -0.47
CA LYS A 55 -22.68 12.70 0.11
C LYS A 55 -22.04 13.20 1.39
N ILE A 56 -21.93 14.51 1.53
CA ILE A 56 -21.35 15.16 2.71
C ILE A 56 -22.41 16.03 3.36
N ILE A 57 -22.60 15.84 4.66
CA ILE A 57 -23.51 16.65 5.47
C ILE A 57 -22.67 17.42 6.48
N TYR A 58 -22.76 18.75 6.40
CA TYR A 58 -22.09 19.67 7.31
C TYR A 58 -22.98 19.99 8.53
N GLY A 59 -22.36 20.45 9.58
CA GLY A 59 -23.00 20.53 10.89
C GLY A 59 -23.99 21.66 11.11
N GLU A 60 -24.02 22.72 10.28
CA GLU A 60 -24.80 23.94 10.53
C GLU A 60 -26.32 23.68 10.73
N GLY A 61 -26.87 22.79 9.93
CA GLY A 61 -28.30 22.45 9.97
C GLY A 61 -28.68 21.37 10.98
N LEU A 62 -27.71 20.81 11.70
CA LEU A 62 -27.94 19.67 12.61
C LEU A 62 -28.24 20.17 14.03
N PRO A 63 -29.11 19.45 14.81
CA PRO A 63 -29.30 19.69 16.23
C PRO A 63 -27.97 19.55 16.99
N ASN A 64 -27.79 20.35 18.05
CA ASN A 64 -26.60 20.31 18.90
C ASN A 64 -25.27 20.71 18.22
N ASN A 65 -25.32 21.38 17.06
CA ASN A 65 -24.15 21.73 16.28
C ASN A 65 -23.13 22.62 17.05
N ILE A 66 -23.60 23.43 18.00
CA ILE A 66 -22.73 24.28 18.83
C ILE A 66 -22.01 23.43 19.88
N ILE A 67 -22.76 22.58 20.60
CA ILE A 67 -22.22 21.75 21.71
C ILE A 67 -21.18 20.74 21.17
N ASN A 68 -21.39 20.23 19.95
CA ASN A 68 -20.50 19.26 19.32
C ASN A 68 -19.40 19.89 18.45
N ASN A 69 -19.33 21.23 18.38
CA ASN A 69 -18.42 21.96 17.50
C ASN A 69 -18.52 21.55 16.02
N TRP A 70 -19.72 21.27 15.52
CA TRP A 70 -19.96 20.78 14.17
C TRP A 70 -19.98 21.86 13.09
N ARG A 71 -20.14 23.12 13.46
CA ARG A 71 -20.19 24.22 12.47
C ARG A 71 -18.93 24.25 11.62
N THR A 72 -19.11 24.41 10.32
CA THR A 72 -18.09 24.37 9.27
C THR A 72 -17.43 22.99 9.02
N LYS A 73 -17.80 21.96 9.77
CA LYS A 73 -17.18 20.63 9.70
C LYS A 73 -18.09 19.63 8.97
N PRO A 74 -17.50 18.69 8.20
CA PRO A 74 -18.22 17.53 7.70
C PRO A 74 -18.54 16.61 8.91
N VAL A 75 -19.83 16.37 9.15
CA VAL A 75 -20.31 15.54 10.25
C VAL A 75 -20.61 14.14 9.78
N TRP A 76 -21.30 14.00 8.64
CA TRP A 76 -21.55 12.72 8.00
C TRP A 76 -21.00 12.73 6.58
N VAL A 77 -20.19 11.71 6.29
CA VAL A 77 -19.62 11.48 4.95
C VAL A 77 -20.04 10.09 4.52
N TYR A 78 -20.83 10.01 3.48
CA TYR A 78 -21.20 8.76 2.81
C TYR A 78 -20.26 8.57 1.63
N ASP A 79 -19.60 7.45 1.57
CA ASP A 79 -18.68 7.07 0.50
C ASP A 79 -19.06 5.69 -0.09
N THR A 80 -18.24 5.16 -0.98
CA THR A 80 -18.52 3.87 -1.64
C THR A 80 -18.56 2.67 -0.70
N ALA A 81 -18.09 2.78 0.53
CA ALA A 81 -18.06 1.71 1.51
C ALA A 81 -19.10 1.89 2.64
N GLY A 82 -19.75 3.05 2.76
CA GLY A 82 -20.75 3.32 3.77
C GLY A 82 -20.69 4.74 4.33
N LYS A 83 -20.87 4.90 5.64
CA LYS A 83 -20.96 6.19 6.33
C LYS A 83 -19.83 6.35 7.34
N ILE A 84 -19.18 7.50 7.34
CA ILE A 84 -18.34 7.99 8.43
C ILE A 84 -19.15 9.07 9.15
N ALA A 85 -19.27 8.98 10.47
CA ALA A 85 -19.90 10.01 11.29
C ALA A 85 -18.94 10.49 12.36
N THR A 86 -18.82 11.82 12.53
CA THR A 86 -18.04 12.44 13.62
C THR A 86 -19.01 12.95 14.67
N ALA A 87 -18.96 12.34 15.87
CA ALA A 87 -19.87 12.67 16.94
C ALA A 87 -19.55 14.02 17.60
N GLN A 88 -18.27 14.38 17.69
CA GLN A 88 -17.84 15.62 18.34
C GLN A 88 -16.45 16.03 17.85
N PHE A 89 -16.21 17.33 17.80
CA PHE A 89 -14.88 17.94 17.66
C PHE A 89 -14.50 18.71 18.92
N ASP A 90 -13.20 18.83 19.21
CA ASP A 90 -12.73 19.78 20.18
C ASP A 90 -12.78 21.24 19.64
N PHE A 91 -12.40 22.22 20.45
CA PHE A 91 -12.40 23.63 20.04
C PHE A 91 -11.38 23.97 18.95
N LYS A 92 -10.36 23.12 18.73
CA LYS A 92 -9.38 23.24 17.64
C LYS A 92 -9.86 22.57 16.35
N GLY A 93 -10.91 21.78 16.40
CA GLY A 93 -11.46 21.02 15.29
C GLY A 93 -10.88 19.62 15.11
N ASN A 94 -10.21 19.08 16.14
CA ASN A 94 -9.82 17.67 16.16
C ASN A 94 -11.05 16.81 16.45
N ALA A 95 -11.22 15.71 15.73
CA ALA A 95 -12.33 14.78 15.96
C ALA A 95 -12.13 13.99 17.24
N LEU A 96 -13.03 14.09 18.21
CA LEU A 96 -12.98 13.35 19.47
C LEU A 96 -13.57 11.95 19.37
N SER A 97 -14.53 11.75 18.46
CA SER A 97 -15.13 10.44 18.22
C SER A 97 -15.59 10.36 16.78
N THR A 98 -15.19 9.28 16.11
CA THR A 98 -15.62 8.94 14.76
C THR A 98 -16.19 7.54 14.73
N SER A 99 -17.19 7.32 13.90
CA SER A 99 -17.74 5.99 13.67
C SER A 99 -17.83 5.66 12.20
N ARG A 100 -17.63 4.39 11.88
CA ARG A 100 -17.81 3.81 10.56
C ARG A 100 -18.98 2.83 10.59
N THR A 101 -19.90 2.97 9.64
CA THR A 101 -20.97 2.02 9.39
C THR A 101 -20.87 1.60 7.94
N PHE A 102 -20.75 0.31 7.67
CA PHE A 102 -20.61 -0.18 6.29
C PHE A 102 -21.94 -0.27 5.56
N ALA A 103 -21.89 -0.21 4.25
CA ALA A 103 -23.04 -0.48 3.40
C ALA A 103 -23.36 -1.98 3.42
N THR A 104 -24.64 -2.35 3.56
CA THR A 104 -25.09 -3.75 3.49
C THR A 104 -24.75 -4.41 2.17
N LYS A 105 -24.81 -3.65 1.08
CA LYS A 105 -24.54 -4.11 -0.28
C LYS A 105 -23.14 -3.68 -0.75
N TYR A 106 -22.10 -4.12 -0.05
CA TYR A 106 -20.71 -3.70 -0.33
C TYR A 106 -20.15 -4.14 -1.70
N LYS A 107 -20.85 -5.07 -2.39
CA LYS A 107 -20.47 -5.53 -3.75
C LYS A 107 -21.12 -4.72 -4.87
N GLU A 108 -22.06 -3.86 -4.54
CA GLU A 108 -22.85 -3.06 -5.47
C GLU A 108 -22.60 -1.57 -5.23
N ALA A 109 -22.90 -0.76 -6.22
CA ALA A 109 -22.90 0.69 -6.04
C ALA A 109 -24.12 1.10 -5.18
N VAL A 110 -23.87 1.88 -4.13
CA VAL A 110 -24.93 2.43 -3.27
C VAL A 110 -25.27 3.84 -3.73
N ASP A 111 -26.56 4.15 -3.77
CA ASP A 111 -27.07 5.48 -4.11
C ASP A 111 -27.35 6.30 -2.84
N TRP A 112 -26.52 7.30 -2.59
CA TRP A 112 -26.67 8.21 -1.44
C TRP A 112 -27.60 9.39 -1.70
N SER A 113 -28.26 9.48 -2.87
CA SER A 113 -29.26 10.52 -3.16
C SER A 113 -30.57 10.32 -2.40
N LEU A 114 -30.79 9.13 -1.86
CA LEU A 114 -31.98 8.77 -1.12
C LEU A 114 -32.29 9.78 0.03
N PRO A 115 -33.57 10.06 0.31
CA PRO A 115 -33.98 10.93 1.43
C PRO A 115 -33.45 10.44 2.79
N ASN A 116 -33.46 9.13 3.00
CA ASN A 116 -32.84 8.48 4.16
C ASN A 116 -31.79 7.48 3.69
N PRO A 117 -30.52 7.90 3.52
CA PRO A 117 -29.48 7.04 3.04
C PRO A 117 -29.06 5.96 4.06
N ASP A 118 -29.37 6.14 5.36
CA ASP A 118 -29.01 5.19 6.41
C ASP A 118 -29.69 3.83 6.28
N VAL A 119 -30.76 3.71 5.49
CA VAL A 119 -31.43 2.42 5.21
C VAL A 119 -30.53 1.44 4.43
N ALA A 120 -29.49 1.94 3.77
CA ALA A 120 -28.53 1.13 3.04
C ALA A 120 -27.31 0.72 3.88
N LEU A 121 -27.29 1.08 5.17
CA LEU A 121 -26.21 0.78 6.10
C LEU A 121 -26.48 -0.49 6.90
N ASP A 122 -25.41 -1.14 7.31
CA ASP A 122 -25.44 -2.24 8.28
C ASP A 122 -25.86 -1.71 9.67
N THR A 123 -26.18 -2.63 10.56
CA THR A 123 -26.50 -2.33 11.96
C THR A 123 -25.24 -2.20 12.84
N GLU A 124 -24.14 -2.78 12.43
CA GLU A 124 -22.88 -2.75 13.18
C GLU A 124 -22.14 -1.41 12.98
N ILE A 125 -21.74 -0.81 14.10
CA ILE A 125 -21.07 0.50 14.13
C ILE A 125 -19.69 0.35 14.76
N PHE A 126 -18.67 0.70 14.01
CA PHE A 126 -17.26 0.68 14.42
C PHE A 126 -16.85 2.07 14.91
N THR A 127 -16.77 2.26 16.22
CA THR A 127 -16.47 3.57 16.82
C THR A 127 -15.03 3.64 17.30
N SER A 128 -14.35 4.73 16.95
CA SER A 128 -13.04 5.11 17.50
C SER A 128 -13.14 6.43 18.25
N THR A 129 -12.47 6.54 19.39
CA THR A 129 -12.40 7.79 20.16
C THR A 129 -10.96 8.26 20.31
N PHE A 130 -10.78 9.57 20.48
CA PHE A 130 -9.46 10.19 20.51
C PHE A 130 -9.41 11.22 21.64
N ALA A 131 -8.23 11.32 22.28
CA ALA A 131 -7.85 12.44 23.13
C ALA A 131 -6.57 13.08 22.58
N TYR A 132 -6.48 14.37 22.72
CA TYR A 132 -5.37 15.16 22.17
C TYR A 132 -4.72 16.02 23.24
N ASP A 133 -3.45 16.31 23.07
CA ASP A 133 -2.75 17.31 23.86
C ASP A 133 -2.93 18.74 23.29
N ALA A 134 -2.28 19.69 23.95
CA ALA A 134 -2.32 21.09 23.54
C ALA A 134 -1.71 21.37 22.14
N LEU A 135 -0.94 20.45 21.58
CA LEU A 135 -0.36 20.54 20.23
C LEU A 135 -1.15 19.73 19.20
N SER A 136 -2.36 19.25 19.53
CA SER A 136 -3.21 18.40 18.70
C SER A 136 -2.57 17.05 18.34
N ARG A 137 -1.66 16.53 19.20
CA ARG A 137 -1.12 15.18 19.06
C ARG A 137 -2.02 14.20 19.82
N ILE A 138 -2.25 13.02 19.27
CA ILE A 138 -3.05 11.98 19.89
C ILE A 138 -2.33 11.49 21.16
N THR A 139 -2.98 11.58 22.32
CA THR A 139 -2.49 11.02 23.60
C THR A 139 -3.22 9.73 23.96
N GLN A 140 -4.41 9.52 23.40
CA GLN A 140 -5.17 8.28 23.52
C GLN A 140 -6.00 8.05 22.27
N GLN A 141 -6.04 6.81 21.81
CA GLN A 141 -6.98 6.33 20.79
C GLN A 141 -7.60 5.03 21.26
N THR A 142 -8.94 4.98 21.29
CA THR A 142 -9.66 3.72 21.50
C THR A 142 -10.18 3.24 20.15
N THR A 143 -9.85 2.02 19.77
CA THR A 143 -10.30 1.38 18.53
C THR A 143 -11.63 0.64 18.72
N PRO A 144 -12.35 0.26 17.65
CA PRO A 144 -13.68 -0.38 17.78
C PRO A 144 -13.70 -1.69 18.56
N ASP A 145 -12.59 -2.41 18.62
CA ASP A 145 -12.43 -3.63 19.44
C ASP A 145 -12.20 -3.35 20.93
N GLY A 146 -12.23 -2.07 21.34
CA GLY A 146 -12.00 -1.62 22.70
C GLY A 146 -10.53 -1.54 23.10
N SER A 147 -9.59 -1.76 22.19
CA SER A 147 -8.16 -1.58 22.44
C SER A 147 -7.82 -0.10 22.61
N ILE A 148 -7.00 0.24 23.60
CA ILE A 148 -6.61 1.62 23.90
C ILE A 148 -5.12 1.79 23.62
N HIS A 149 -4.80 2.63 22.63
CA HIS A 149 -3.44 3.03 22.28
C HIS A 149 -3.07 4.32 23.02
N LEU A 150 -1.94 4.32 23.70
CA LEU A 150 -1.44 5.43 24.51
C LEU A 150 -0.02 5.80 24.06
N PRO A 151 0.12 6.65 23.05
CA PRO A 151 1.42 7.21 22.67
C PRO A 151 1.83 8.31 23.64
N THR A 152 3.13 8.38 23.96
CA THR A 152 3.74 9.51 24.65
C THR A 152 4.82 10.16 23.79
N TYR A 153 5.13 11.40 24.09
CA TYR A 153 6.07 12.20 23.30
C TYR A 153 7.12 12.83 24.23
N ASN A 154 8.36 12.90 23.74
CA ASN A 154 9.44 13.56 24.44
C ASN A 154 9.32 15.10 24.35
N GLU A 155 10.25 15.82 25.01
CA GLU A 155 10.27 17.29 25.04
C GLU A 155 10.42 17.93 23.66
N ALA A 156 11.04 17.22 22.69
CA ALA A 156 11.15 17.65 21.31
C ALA A 156 9.87 17.40 20.48
N GLY A 157 8.83 16.82 21.10
CA GLY A 157 7.57 16.48 20.45
C GLY A 157 7.61 15.23 19.58
N LEU A 158 8.65 14.41 19.70
CA LEU A 158 8.80 13.16 18.96
C LEU A 158 8.22 11.99 19.78
N LEU A 159 7.68 10.99 19.08
CA LEU A 159 7.12 9.79 19.69
C LEU A 159 8.17 9.07 20.53
N GLU A 160 7.88 8.83 21.79
CA GLU A 160 8.80 8.20 22.73
C GLU A 160 8.37 6.78 23.11
N GLN A 161 7.09 6.60 23.46
CA GLN A 161 6.56 5.30 23.88
C GLN A 161 5.21 5.04 23.24
N VAL A 162 4.85 3.75 23.15
CA VAL A 162 3.51 3.30 22.76
C VAL A 162 3.08 2.17 23.68
N GLN A 163 2.01 2.39 24.44
CA GLN A 163 1.33 1.35 25.20
C GLN A 163 0.04 0.94 24.49
N LEU A 164 -0.33 -0.32 24.68
CA LEU A 164 -1.64 -0.85 24.30
C LEU A 164 -2.30 -1.49 25.53
N THR A 165 -3.54 -1.07 25.78
CA THR A 165 -4.42 -1.75 26.75
C THR A 165 -5.49 -2.51 25.99
N GLN A 166 -5.63 -3.80 26.27
CA GLN A 166 -6.66 -4.66 25.69
C GLN A 166 -7.31 -5.47 26.82
N GLY A 167 -8.59 -5.20 27.10
CA GLY A 167 -9.25 -5.70 28.29
C GLY A 167 -8.53 -5.26 29.58
N ALA A 168 -8.15 -6.21 30.43
CA ALA A 168 -7.42 -5.95 31.67
C ALA A 168 -5.88 -5.94 31.49
N SER A 169 -5.35 -6.19 30.30
CA SER A 169 -3.92 -6.28 30.02
C SER A 169 -3.39 -4.99 29.40
N THR A 170 -2.36 -4.42 30.02
CA THR A 170 -1.60 -3.30 29.45
C THR A 170 -0.17 -3.74 29.17
N ARG A 171 0.31 -3.47 27.98
CA ARG A 171 1.67 -3.80 27.55
C ARG A 171 2.28 -2.70 26.70
N PHE A 172 3.58 -2.57 26.76
CA PHE A 172 4.31 -1.73 25.84
C PHE A 172 4.48 -2.44 24.48
N PHE A 173 4.20 -1.74 23.41
CA PHE A 173 4.67 -2.08 22.06
C PHE A 173 6.04 -1.48 21.81
N VAL A 174 6.20 -0.23 22.23
CA VAL A 174 7.48 0.49 22.21
C VAL A 174 7.72 1.04 23.62
N LYS A 175 8.81 0.60 24.23
CA LYS A 175 9.21 1.04 25.59
C LYS A 175 9.97 2.35 25.59
N ASN A 176 10.73 2.61 24.51
CA ASN A 176 11.46 3.86 24.35
C ASN A 176 11.94 4.05 22.91
N ILE A 177 11.99 5.29 22.44
CA ILE A 177 12.66 5.72 21.22
C ILE A 177 13.59 6.88 21.55
N ASP A 178 14.88 6.69 21.28
CA ASP A 178 15.88 7.75 21.36
C ASP A 178 16.11 8.35 19.98
N TYR A 179 16.44 9.64 19.95
CA TYR A 179 16.70 10.40 18.72
C TYR A 179 18.02 11.15 18.84
N ASN A 180 18.67 11.37 17.69
CA ASN A 180 19.81 12.26 17.60
C ASN A 180 19.38 13.73 17.41
N GLU A 181 20.35 14.65 17.31
CA GLU A 181 20.12 16.09 17.16
C GLU A 181 19.43 16.46 15.83
N LYS A 182 19.46 15.56 14.86
CA LYS A 182 18.75 15.67 13.55
C LYS A 182 17.34 15.09 13.59
N ARG A 183 16.85 14.65 14.77
CA ARG A 183 15.56 13.97 14.95
C ARG A 183 15.47 12.60 14.24
N GLN A 184 16.61 12.02 13.87
CA GLN A 184 16.67 10.65 13.37
C GLN A 184 16.65 9.69 14.56
N ARG A 185 15.94 8.57 14.45
CA ARG A 185 15.91 7.54 15.51
C ARG A 185 17.31 6.96 15.70
N SER A 186 17.84 7.03 16.89
CA SER A 186 19.12 6.40 17.25
C SER A 186 18.94 5.04 17.91
N LYS A 187 17.80 4.84 18.60
CA LYS A 187 17.49 3.58 19.26
C LYS A 187 15.98 3.39 19.42
N ILE A 188 15.52 2.15 19.29
CA ILE A 188 14.16 1.74 19.67
C ILE A 188 14.28 0.52 20.57
N ARG A 189 13.59 0.57 21.74
CA ARG A 189 13.38 -0.58 22.61
C ARG A 189 11.92 -1.00 22.51
N TYR A 190 11.67 -2.20 22.01
CA TYR A 190 10.33 -2.75 21.85
C TYR A 190 9.79 -3.39 23.13
N GLY A 191 8.50 -3.65 23.15
CA GLY A 191 7.81 -4.26 24.29
C GLY A 191 8.30 -5.64 24.68
N ASN A 192 8.78 -6.41 23.72
CA ASN A 192 9.39 -7.74 23.90
C ASN A 192 10.89 -7.70 24.22
N ASP A 193 11.40 -6.52 24.62
CA ASP A 193 12.81 -6.27 24.94
C ASP A 193 13.82 -6.44 23.80
N VAL A 194 13.32 -6.58 22.55
CA VAL A 194 14.18 -6.42 21.38
C VAL A 194 14.58 -4.95 21.26
N THR A 195 15.83 -4.71 20.90
CA THR A 195 16.38 -3.36 20.71
C THR A 195 16.94 -3.22 19.31
N THR A 196 16.58 -2.12 18.62
CA THR A 196 17.18 -1.73 17.35
C THR A 196 17.95 -0.43 17.52
N ASN A 197 19.24 -0.45 17.20
CA ASN A 197 20.13 0.69 17.17
C ASN A 197 20.34 1.14 15.71
N TYR A 198 20.38 2.46 15.49
CA TYR A 198 20.57 3.09 14.20
C TYR A 198 21.83 3.94 14.25
N TYR A 199 22.75 3.70 13.34
CA TYR A 199 24.01 4.42 13.25
C TYR A 199 24.06 5.21 11.95
N TYR A 200 24.36 6.48 12.04
CA TYR A 200 24.39 7.40 10.91
C TYR A 200 25.79 7.91 10.65
N ASP A 201 26.10 8.11 9.40
CA ASP A 201 27.30 8.83 9.00
C ASP A 201 27.23 10.27 9.50
N LYS A 202 28.35 10.80 10.02
CA LYS A 202 28.37 12.12 10.67
C LYS A 202 28.30 13.30 9.69
N GLU A 203 28.71 13.07 8.45
CA GLU A 203 28.80 14.11 7.42
C GLU A 203 27.57 14.09 6.50
N THR A 204 27.20 12.90 6.02
CA THR A 204 26.10 12.71 5.06
C THR A 204 24.77 12.43 5.73
N PHE A 205 24.76 12.02 7.01
CA PHE A 205 23.58 11.60 7.78
C PHE A 205 22.84 10.38 7.20
N HIS A 206 23.47 9.63 6.30
CA HIS A 206 22.95 8.37 5.81
C HIS A 206 23.00 7.30 6.90
N LEU A 207 22.02 6.39 6.92
CA LEU A 207 22.02 5.23 7.80
C LEU A 207 23.08 4.24 7.34
N ILE A 208 24.18 4.10 8.10
CA ILE A 208 25.31 3.21 7.74
C ILE A 208 25.24 1.85 8.42
N ARG A 209 24.51 1.72 9.54
CA ARG A 209 24.29 0.45 10.22
C ARG A 209 22.96 0.43 10.94
N LEU A 210 22.27 -0.71 10.89
CA LEU A 210 21.08 -1.03 11.67
C LEU A 210 21.34 -2.35 12.39
N GLU A 211 21.33 -2.32 13.72
CA GLU A 211 21.57 -3.49 14.55
C GLU A 211 20.34 -3.79 15.41
N THR A 212 19.84 -5.01 15.35
CA THR A 212 18.72 -5.47 16.17
C THR A 212 19.15 -6.67 17.00
N THR A 213 18.95 -6.56 18.33
CA THR A 213 19.35 -7.59 19.30
C THR A 213 18.20 -7.97 20.22
N ARG A 214 18.19 -9.20 20.72
CA ARG A 214 17.37 -9.63 21.84
C ARG A 214 17.92 -9.10 23.18
N LEU A 215 17.15 -9.31 24.26
CA LEU A 215 17.52 -8.87 25.61
C LEU A 215 18.89 -9.40 26.07
N ASN A 216 19.25 -10.61 25.67
CA ASN A 216 20.53 -11.26 25.98
C ASN A 216 21.66 -10.87 25.01
N ASN A 217 21.47 -9.82 24.21
CA ASN A 217 22.36 -9.37 23.14
C ASN A 217 22.56 -10.36 21.98
N ASP A 218 21.73 -11.40 21.85
CA ASP A 218 21.71 -12.23 20.64
C ASP A 218 21.32 -11.38 19.43
N PRO A 219 22.14 -11.34 18.38
CA PRO A 219 21.81 -10.56 17.19
C PRO A 219 20.66 -11.22 16.42
N LEU A 220 19.69 -10.41 16.00
CA LEU A 220 18.64 -10.79 15.07
C LEU A 220 18.93 -10.31 13.65
N GLN A 221 19.61 -9.15 13.55
CA GLN A 221 19.96 -8.50 12.32
C GLN A 221 21.09 -7.53 12.57
N ASP A 222 22.07 -7.45 11.67
CA ASP A 222 23.17 -6.48 11.73
C ASP A 222 23.54 -6.01 10.33
N LEU A 223 22.76 -5.04 9.81
CA LEU A 223 22.85 -4.53 8.47
C LEU A 223 23.86 -3.39 8.37
N TYR A 224 24.78 -3.50 7.44
CA TYR A 224 25.71 -2.44 7.05
C TYR A 224 25.36 -1.96 5.65
N TYR A 225 25.37 -0.66 5.46
CA TYR A 225 25.04 0.00 4.20
C TYR A 225 26.24 0.82 3.71
N THR A 226 26.53 0.75 2.43
CA THR A 226 27.40 1.72 1.76
C THR A 226 26.64 2.41 0.64
N PHE A 227 27.04 3.64 0.36
CA PHE A 227 26.38 4.50 -0.60
C PHE A 227 27.38 4.99 -1.64
N ASP A 228 26.88 5.27 -2.82
CA ASP A 228 27.63 6.03 -3.81
C ASP A 228 27.62 7.53 -3.45
N PRO A 229 28.41 8.37 -4.13
CA PRO A 229 28.47 9.80 -3.82
C PRO A 229 27.17 10.57 -3.97
N VAL A 230 26.18 10.04 -4.68
CA VAL A 230 24.84 10.67 -4.86
C VAL A 230 23.78 10.12 -3.91
N GLY A 231 24.14 9.12 -3.08
CA GLY A 231 23.27 8.58 -2.04
C GLY A 231 22.49 7.32 -2.41
N ASN A 232 22.80 6.65 -3.53
CA ASN A 232 22.24 5.34 -3.82
C ASN A 232 22.95 4.28 -2.98
N ILE A 233 22.20 3.30 -2.46
CA ILE A 233 22.79 2.15 -1.76
C ILE A 233 23.48 1.26 -2.80
N ASN A 234 24.80 1.09 -2.71
CA ASN A 234 25.57 0.21 -3.59
C ASN A 234 25.94 -1.12 -2.94
N TYR A 235 25.84 -1.25 -1.61
CA TYR A 235 26.14 -2.49 -0.92
C TYR A 235 25.36 -2.59 0.40
N ILE A 236 24.86 -3.80 0.70
CA ILE A 236 24.26 -4.17 1.97
C ILE A 236 24.92 -5.48 2.45
N GLU A 237 25.30 -5.52 3.72
CA GLU A 237 25.77 -6.73 4.39
C GLU A 237 24.99 -6.96 5.67
N ASP A 238 24.39 -8.14 5.83
CA ASP A 238 23.86 -8.61 7.12
C ASP A 238 24.90 -9.52 7.76
N LYS A 239 25.64 -9.00 8.75
CA LYS A 239 26.67 -9.75 9.48
C LYS A 239 26.12 -10.83 10.39
N ASN A 240 24.81 -10.80 10.66
CA ASN A 240 24.16 -11.86 11.44
C ASN A 240 23.92 -13.13 10.63
N ILE A 241 24.00 -13.07 9.31
CA ILE A 241 23.86 -14.24 8.44
C ILE A 241 25.20 -14.95 8.34
N PRO A 242 25.31 -16.22 8.83
CA PRO A 242 26.54 -16.96 8.73
C PRO A 242 26.88 -17.26 7.27
N ASN A 243 28.20 -17.30 6.98
CA ASN A 243 28.66 -17.79 5.70
C ASN A 243 28.35 -19.28 5.57
N VAL A 244 27.66 -19.65 4.51
CA VAL A 244 27.31 -21.03 4.18
C VAL A 244 28.09 -21.47 2.94
N PHE A 245 28.52 -22.72 2.88
CA PHE A 245 29.10 -23.32 1.70
C PHE A 245 28.15 -24.34 1.12
N PHE A 246 27.69 -24.09 -0.08
CA PHE A 246 26.78 -24.98 -0.80
C PHE A 246 27.21 -25.11 -2.27
N ASN A 247 27.30 -26.32 -2.80
CA ASN A 247 27.73 -26.61 -4.18
C ASN A 247 29.04 -25.89 -4.59
N ASN A 248 30.07 -25.94 -3.74
CA ASN A 248 31.36 -25.29 -3.92
C ASN A 248 31.30 -23.75 -4.04
N GLN A 249 30.22 -23.14 -3.61
CA GLN A 249 30.08 -21.68 -3.54
C GLN A 249 29.98 -21.22 -2.09
N LYS A 250 30.70 -20.15 -1.77
CA LYS A 250 30.51 -19.42 -0.51
C LYS A 250 29.31 -18.50 -0.67
N ILE A 251 28.32 -18.65 0.19
CA ILE A 251 27.11 -17.84 0.23
C ILE A 251 27.18 -16.94 1.46
N THR A 252 27.04 -15.65 1.24
CA THR A 252 27.17 -14.61 2.26
C THR A 252 25.87 -13.84 2.44
N GLY A 253 25.74 -13.11 3.53
CA GLY A 253 24.63 -12.18 3.77
C GLY A 253 24.77 -10.84 3.04
N THR A 254 25.41 -10.85 1.85
CA THR A 254 25.72 -9.61 1.12
C THR A 254 24.87 -9.43 -0.12
N SER A 255 24.58 -8.17 -0.46
CA SER A 255 23.97 -7.76 -1.71
C SER A 255 24.69 -6.54 -2.25
N SER A 256 24.95 -6.48 -3.55
CA SER A 256 25.55 -5.32 -4.21
C SER A 256 24.65 -4.82 -5.33
N TYR A 257 24.72 -3.51 -5.60
CA TYR A 257 23.89 -2.83 -6.55
C TYR A 257 24.73 -1.89 -7.40
N THR A 258 24.50 -1.94 -8.70
CA THR A 258 25.16 -1.05 -9.68
C THR A 258 24.10 -0.27 -10.43
N TYR A 259 24.37 1.02 -10.62
CA TYR A 259 23.43 1.94 -11.25
C TYR A 259 24.04 2.52 -12.53
N ASP A 260 23.16 2.89 -13.47
CA ASP A 260 23.56 3.65 -14.65
C ASP A 260 23.67 5.17 -14.34
N PRO A 261 24.15 6.00 -15.29
CA PRO A 261 24.24 7.45 -15.08
C PRO A 261 22.91 8.17 -14.82
N LEU A 262 21.76 7.51 -15.05
CA LEU A 262 20.43 8.01 -14.73
C LEU A 262 19.91 7.45 -13.39
N TYR A 263 20.80 6.82 -12.60
CA TYR A 263 20.49 6.20 -11.30
C TYR A 263 19.47 5.05 -11.37
N ARG A 264 19.36 4.39 -12.53
CA ARG A 264 18.54 3.18 -12.66
C ARG A 264 19.40 1.97 -12.31
N LEU A 265 18.82 1.01 -11.57
CA LEU A 265 19.49 -0.23 -11.18
C LEU A 265 19.78 -1.09 -12.43
N ILE A 266 21.05 -1.35 -12.74
CA ILE A 266 21.45 -2.20 -13.87
C ILE A 266 21.94 -3.59 -13.45
N GLU A 267 22.42 -3.73 -12.21
CA GLU A 267 22.82 -5.02 -11.66
C GLU A 267 22.55 -5.09 -10.16
N ALA A 268 22.07 -6.23 -9.70
CA ALA A 268 21.92 -6.59 -8.30
C ALA A 268 22.44 -7.99 -8.05
N THR A 269 23.16 -8.18 -6.96
CA THR A 269 23.57 -9.51 -6.48
C THR A 269 22.90 -9.83 -5.17
N GLY A 270 22.74 -11.11 -4.86
CA GLY A 270 22.15 -11.57 -3.61
C GLY A 270 22.18 -13.08 -3.49
N LYS A 271 21.38 -13.59 -2.56
CA LYS A 271 21.20 -15.04 -2.37
C LYS A 271 19.72 -15.40 -2.46
N GLU A 272 19.46 -16.61 -2.91
CA GLU A 272 18.12 -17.18 -2.99
C GLU A 272 18.11 -18.64 -2.57
N HIS A 273 16.96 -19.14 -2.15
CA HIS A 273 16.76 -20.55 -1.92
C HIS A 273 16.58 -21.29 -3.25
N ILE A 274 17.22 -22.46 -3.44
CA ILE A 274 17.21 -23.18 -4.72
C ILE A 274 15.80 -23.63 -5.17
N ALA A 275 14.85 -23.77 -4.27
CA ALA A 275 13.47 -24.17 -4.58
C ALA A 275 12.59 -23.02 -5.13
N GLN A 276 13.12 -21.79 -5.26
CA GLN A 276 12.32 -20.62 -5.62
C GLN A 276 12.09 -20.41 -7.12
N VAL A 277 12.46 -21.35 -7.98
CA VAL A 277 12.35 -21.15 -9.43
C VAL A 277 11.52 -22.23 -10.10
N SER A 278 10.26 -21.94 -10.32
CA SER A 278 9.45 -22.60 -11.35
C SER A 278 8.57 -21.56 -12.02
N PHE A 279 8.30 -21.74 -13.32
CA PHE A 279 7.40 -20.89 -14.10
C PHE A 279 6.32 -21.77 -14.70
N GLY A 280 5.07 -21.29 -14.73
CA GLY A 280 3.93 -21.92 -15.34
C GLY A 280 3.13 -20.93 -16.17
N LEU A 281 2.17 -21.40 -16.98
CA LEU A 281 1.30 -20.55 -17.78
C LEU A 281 0.44 -19.61 -16.91
N GLU A 282 0.17 -20.03 -15.69
CA GLU A 282 -0.75 -19.37 -14.76
C GLU A 282 -0.03 -18.60 -13.65
N ASP A 283 1.31 -18.75 -13.57
CA ASP A 283 2.12 -18.16 -12.53
C ASP A 283 2.88 -16.95 -13.06
N ASN A 284 2.81 -15.86 -12.32
CA ASN A 284 3.75 -14.76 -12.49
C ASN A 284 4.90 -14.97 -11.49
N TRP A 285 6.15 -14.72 -11.90
CA TRP A 285 7.32 -14.93 -11.04
C TRP A 285 7.20 -14.27 -9.65
N SER A 286 6.59 -13.11 -9.57
CA SER A 286 6.35 -12.39 -8.32
C SER A 286 5.42 -13.12 -7.34
N ASP A 287 4.62 -14.06 -7.80
CA ASP A 287 3.69 -14.83 -6.96
C ASP A 287 4.31 -16.14 -6.44
N LEU A 288 5.39 -16.62 -7.03
CA LEU A 288 6.05 -17.87 -6.66
C LEU A 288 6.44 -17.98 -5.17
N PRO A 289 6.98 -16.95 -4.51
CA PRO A 289 7.32 -17.02 -3.10
C PRO A 289 6.12 -17.31 -2.18
N PHE A 290 4.90 -17.03 -2.64
CA PHE A 290 3.67 -17.22 -1.88
C PHE A 290 2.94 -18.52 -2.24
N LEU A 291 3.23 -19.09 -3.41
CA LEU A 291 2.52 -20.27 -3.95
C LEU A 291 3.23 -21.58 -3.66
N ILE A 292 4.54 -21.55 -3.50
CA ILE A 292 5.33 -22.76 -3.21
C ILE A 292 5.42 -22.92 -1.70
N PRO A 293 4.80 -23.97 -1.11
CA PRO A 293 5.06 -24.29 0.28
C PRO A 293 6.55 -24.59 0.41
N TYR A 294 7.23 -23.88 1.30
CA TYR A 294 8.63 -24.14 1.61
C TYR A 294 8.76 -25.63 1.95
N SER A 295 9.55 -26.35 1.16
CA SER A 295 9.96 -27.70 1.52
C SER A 295 10.73 -27.57 2.84
N GLN A 296 10.15 -28.06 3.93
CA GLN A 296 10.77 -28.02 5.27
C GLN A 296 12.07 -28.85 5.36
N GLY A 297 12.47 -29.48 4.26
CA GLY A 297 13.55 -30.46 4.26
C GLY A 297 14.96 -29.89 4.29
N ASP A 298 15.20 -28.67 3.81
CA ASP A 298 16.57 -28.17 3.69
C ASP A 298 16.68 -26.65 3.69
N VAL A 299 16.57 -26.07 4.89
CA VAL A 299 16.72 -24.61 5.15
C VAL A 299 18.09 -24.05 4.76
N MET A 300 19.07 -24.90 4.40
CA MET A 300 20.46 -24.50 4.13
C MET A 300 20.81 -24.50 2.64
N THR A 301 19.88 -24.83 1.75
CA THR A 301 20.11 -24.90 0.31
C THR A 301 19.96 -23.53 -0.35
N TRP A 302 20.98 -22.71 -0.20
CA TRP A 302 21.07 -21.38 -0.78
C TRP A 302 22.03 -21.34 -1.95
N ARG A 303 21.84 -20.42 -2.88
CA ARG A 303 22.77 -20.07 -3.95
C ARG A 303 22.85 -18.57 -4.13
N ASN A 304 23.97 -18.10 -4.65
CA ASN A 304 24.12 -16.71 -5.06
C ASN A 304 23.43 -16.51 -6.41
N TYR A 305 22.88 -15.31 -6.62
CA TYR A 305 22.38 -14.86 -7.90
C TYR A 305 22.98 -13.51 -8.31
N THR A 306 22.97 -13.26 -9.60
CA THR A 306 23.17 -11.94 -10.20
C THR A 306 21.97 -11.64 -11.08
N GLN A 307 21.35 -10.48 -10.88
CA GLN A 307 20.21 -10.01 -11.63
C GLN A 307 20.60 -8.76 -12.41
N GLN A 308 20.40 -8.74 -13.71
CA GLN A 308 20.76 -7.65 -14.60
C GLN A 308 19.53 -7.09 -15.28
N TYR A 309 19.53 -5.76 -15.50
CA TYR A 309 18.40 -5.02 -16.04
C TYR A 309 18.86 -4.20 -17.23
N ASP A 310 18.18 -4.37 -18.36
CA ASP A 310 18.32 -3.54 -19.53
C ASP A 310 17.07 -2.67 -19.69
N TYR A 311 17.28 -1.42 -20.07
CA TYR A 311 16.20 -0.44 -20.23
C TYR A 311 16.12 0.04 -21.66
N ASP A 312 14.90 0.36 -22.10
CA ASP A 312 14.69 1.06 -23.36
C ASP A 312 15.02 2.56 -23.22
N SER A 313 14.91 3.29 -24.33
CA SER A 313 15.25 4.72 -24.39
C SER A 313 14.35 5.62 -23.55
N VAL A 314 13.18 5.16 -23.15
CA VAL A 314 12.22 5.92 -22.32
C VAL A 314 12.22 5.48 -20.87
N GLY A 315 13.05 4.47 -20.53
CA GLY A 315 13.27 4.03 -19.14
C GLY A 315 12.44 2.82 -18.71
N ASN A 316 11.73 2.16 -19.61
CA ASN A 316 11.06 0.90 -19.29
C ASN A 316 12.10 -0.24 -19.23
N ILE A 317 11.87 -1.24 -18.37
CA ILE A 317 12.69 -2.45 -18.34
C ILE A 317 12.43 -3.24 -19.63
N ALA A 318 13.44 -3.36 -20.50
CA ALA A 318 13.36 -4.16 -21.71
C ALA A 318 13.67 -5.64 -21.46
N GLN A 319 14.63 -5.90 -20.55
CA GLN A 319 15.01 -7.25 -20.18
C GLN A 319 15.46 -7.31 -18.71
N MET A 320 15.12 -8.39 -18.04
CA MET A 320 15.64 -8.79 -16.74
C MET A 320 16.27 -10.17 -16.89
N ARG A 321 17.56 -10.30 -16.60
CA ARG A 321 18.30 -11.56 -16.66
C ARG A 321 18.74 -11.96 -15.27
N HIS A 322 18.31 -13.15 -14.85
CA HIS A 322 18.67 -13.73 -13.57
C HIS A 322 19.63 -14.91 -13.80
N VAL A 323 20.79 -14.85 -13.15
CA VAL A 323 21.86 -15.85 -13.27
C VAL A 323 22.10 -16.44 -11.88
N ALA A 324 21.81 -17.72 -11.70
CA ALA A 324 21.86 -18.41 -10.41
C ALA A 324 22.14 -19.91 -10.59
N ALA A 325 23.32 -20.26 -11.11
CA ALA A 325 23.72 -21.65 -11.42
C ALA A 325 22.62 -22.40 -12.24
N ALA A 326 21.94 -23.38 -11.66
CA ALA A 326 20.88 -24.13 -12.33
C ALA A 326 19.52 -23.40 -12.41
N GLY A 327 19.40 -22.19 -11.84
CA GLY A 327 18.17 -21.41 -11.80
C GLY A 327 18.17 -20.17 -12.71
N ASN A 328 18.88 -20.23 -13.82
CA ASN A 328 18.94 -19.12 -14.77
C ASN A 328 17.62 -18.92 -15.47
N TRP A 329 17.22 -17.64 -15.63
CA TRP A 329 16.09 -17.28 -16.47
C TRP A 329 16.27 -15.88 -17.02
N THR A 330 15.56 -15.59 -18.10
CA THR A 330 15.50 -14.24 -18.68
C THR A 330 14.04 -13.89 -18.89
N ARG A 331 13.65 -12.70 -18.49
CA ARG A 331 12.34 -12.12 -18.77
C ARG A 331 12.52 -10.94 -19.72
N THR A 332 11.87 -10.98 -20.86
CA THR A 332 11.79 -9.85 -21.79
C THR A 332 10.43 -9.17 -21.66
N TYR A 333 10.41 -7.88 -21.88
CA TYR A 333 9.23 -7.04 -21.75
C TYR A 333 8.95 -6.37 -23.08
N THR A 334 7.70 -6.36 -23.50
CA THR A 334 7.26 -5.70 -24.73
C THR A 334 6.22 -4.65 -24.40
N TYR A 335 6.41 -3.46 -24.90
CA TYR A 335 5.53 -2.32 -24.67
C TYR A 335 4.83 -1.89 -25.94
N GLU A 336 3.68 -1.23 -25.83
CA GLU A 336 3.03 -0.56 -26.94
C GLU A 336 3.84 0.66 -27.35
N THR A 337 4.02 0.85 -28.64
CA THR A 337 4.90 1.90 -29.18
C THR A 337 4.34 3.31 -29.02
N ILE A 338 3.04 3.46 -28.85
CA ILE A 338 2.35 4.76 -28.83
C ILE A 338 2.05 5.29 -27.43
N ASN A 339 2.06 4.44 -26.40
CA ASN A 339 1.58 4.83 -25.06
C ASN A 339 2.33 4.19 -23.89
N ASN A 340 3.43 3.46 -24.15
CA ASN A 340 4.26 2.83 -23.11
C ASN A 340 3.56 1.77 -22.24
N GLN A 341 2.41 1.26 -22.65
CA GLN A 341 1.71 0.21 -21.91
C GLN A 341 2.44 -1.12 -22.05
N LEU A 342 2.62 -1.84 -20.94
CA LEU A 342 3.18 -3.18 -20.97
C LEU A 342 2.24 -4.12 -21.72
N LYS A 343 2.68 -4.62 -22.88
CA LYS A 343 1.89 -5.51 -23.74
C LYS A 343 2.02 -6.97 -23.35
N SER A 344 3.25 -7.41 -23.13
CA SER A 344 3.55 -8.79 -22.78
C SER A 344 4.88 -8.92 -22.06
N THR A 345 5.03 -10.00 -21.33
CA THR A 345 6.35 -10.47 -20.89
C THR A 345 6.53 -11.92 -21.33
N GLN A 346 7.79 -12.29 -21.56
CA GLN A 346 8.18 -13.65 -21.90
C GLN A 346 9.27 -14.09 -20.92
N VAL A 347 9.14 -15.27 -20.34
CA VAL A 347 10.13 -15.80 -19.38
C VAL A 347 10.44 -17.25 -19.71
N GLY A 348 11.69 -17.67 -19.49
CA GLY A 348 12.14 -19.05 -19.69
C GLY A 348 13.31 -19.17 -20.66
N GLN A 349 13.63 -20.41 -21.01
CA GLN A 349 14.70 -20.75 -21.94
C GLN A 349 14.24 -21.84 -22.92
N GLY A 350 14.51 -21.69 -24.21
CA GLY A 350 14.25 -22.68 -25.24
C GLY A 350 12.79 -23.12 -25.32
N ALA A 351 12.55 -24.43 -25.25
CA ALA A 351 11.20 -25.00 -25.34
C ALA A 351 10.30 -24.74 -24.12
N SER A 352 10.89 -24.28 -23.00
CA SER A 352 10.18 -23.96 -21.75
C SER A 352 9.98 -22.45 -21.62
N THR A 353 9.46 -21.80 -22.64
CA THR A 353 9.19 -20.38 -22.66
C THR A 353 7.72 -20.12 -22.42
N PHE A 354 7.43 -19.25 -21.45
CA PHE A 354 6.07 -18.83 -21.07
C PHE A 354 5.84 -17.38 -21.45
N ASN A 355 4.69 -17.14 -22.09
CA ASN A 355 4.26 -15.81 -22.51
C ASN A 355 3.10 -15.35 -21.64
N TYR A 356 3.21 -14.15 -21.08
CA TYR A 356 2.19 -13.51 -20.28
C TYR A 356 1.70 -12.26 -21.00
N LEU A 357 0.42 -12.18 -21.23
CA LEU A 357 -0.23 -11.03 -21.86
C LEU A 357 -0.83 -10.13 -20.78
N TYR A 358 -0.83 -8.83 -21.06
CA TYR A 358 -1.40 -7.81 -20.20
C TYR A 358 -2.38 -6.95 -20.99
N PRO A 359 -3.62 -7.45 -21.26
CA PRO A 359 -4.62 -6.66 -21.92
C PRO A 359 -4.96 -5.40 -21.12
N HIS A 360 -5.15 -4.30 -21.82
CA HIS A 360 -5.48 -3.02 -21.23
C HIS A 360 -6.85 -2.54 -21.68
N HIS A 361 -7.50 -1.77 -20.82
CA HIS A 361 -8.71 -1.06 -21.20
C HIS A 361 -8.39 -0.11 -22.36
N PRO A 362 -9.13 -0.18 -23.50
CA PRO A 362 -8.73 0.48 -24.76
C PRO A 362 -8.67 2.01 -24.68
N LYS A 363 -9.43 2.61 -23.76
CA LYS A 363 -9.50 4.07 -23.60
C LYS A 363 -8.65 4.58 -22.44
N HIS A 364 -8.69 3.94 -21.29
CA HIS A 364 -8.04 4.44 -20.07
C HIS A 364 -6.76 3.72 -19.68
N GLY A 365 -6.48 2.57 -20.28
CA GLY A 365 -5.17 1.94 -20.22
C GLY A 365 -4.84 1.19 -18.94
N PHE A 366 -5.77 0.98 -18.03
CA PHE A 366 -5.55 0.07 -16.89
C PHE A 366 -5.56 -1.40 -17.38
N ILE A 367 -4.78 -2.25 -16.70
CA ILE A 367 -4.71 -3.68 -17.01
C ILE A 367 -6.05 -4.33 -16.69
N THR A 368 -6.62 -5.09 -17.62
CA THR A 368 -7.91 -5.77 -17.45
C THR A 368 -7.79 -7.24 -17.08
N GLU A 369 -6.63 -7.85 -17.37
CA GLU A 369 -6.38 -9.26 -17.10
C GLU A 369 -4.94 -9.46 -16.63
N LEU A 370 -4.73 -10.42 -15.75
CA LEU A 370 -3.41 -10.90 -15.35
C LEU A 370 -3.38 -12.43 -15.46
N PRO A 371 -2.24 -13.03 -15.85
CA PRO A 371 -2.15 -14.47 -16.14
C PRO A 371 -2.59 -15.38 -14.99
N HIS A 372 -2.38 -14.97 -13.75
CA HIS A 372 -2.68 -15.73 -12.54
C HIS A 372 -4.05 -15.41 -11.93
N LEU A 373 -4.82 -14.51 -12.54
CA LEU A 373 -6.16 -14.15 -12.07
C LEU A 373 -7.22 -14.65 -13.03
N GLN A 374 -8.24 -15.31 -12.52
CA GLN A 374 -9.43 -15.69 -13.30
C GLN A 374 -10.40 -14.52 -13.42
N ILE A 375 -10.47 -13.68 -12.40
CA ILE A 375 -11.32 -12.50 -12.38
C ILE A 375 -10.47 -11.30 -11.95
N MET A 376 -10.61 -10.21 -12.68
CA MET A 376 -10.08 -8.90 -12.35
C MET A 376 -11.11 -7.86 -12.77
N ARG A 377 -11.71 -7.17 -11.81
CA ARG A 377 -12.76 -6.18 -12.06
C ARG A 377 -12.37 -4.83 -11.47
N TRP A 378 -12.62 -3.80 -12.24
CA TRP A 378 -12.39 -2.41 -11.86
C TRP A 378 -13.73 -1.69 -11.69
N ASN A 379 -13.81 -0.81 -10.68
CA ASN A 379 -14.96 0.07 -10.52
C ASN A 379 -14.87 1.28 -11.46
N PHE A 380 -15.87 2.15 -11.39
CA PHE A 380 -15.92 3.37 -12.19
C PHE A 380 -14.80 4.38 -11.86
N ARG A 381 -14.18 4.29 -10.70
CA ARG A 381 -13.05 5.13 -10.26
C ARG A 381 -11.69 4.58 -10.68
N GLU A 382 -11.67 3.46 -11.43
CA GLU A 382 -10.46 2.74 -11.82
C GLU A 382 -9.71 2.16 -10.59
N GLU A 383 -10.46 1.81 -9.55
CA GLU A 383 -9.97 1.09 -8.39
C GLU A 383 -10.32 -0.40 -8.54
N LEU A 384 -9.42 -1.28 -8.11
CA LEU A 384 -9.63 -2.73 -8.18
C LEU A 384 -10.78 -3.12 -7.25
N GLN A 385 -11.87 -3.63 -7.83
CA GLN A 385 -13.09 -3.98 -7.10
C GLN A 385 -13.13 -5.45 -6.68
N ALA A 386 -12.70 -6.34 -7.56
CA ALA A 386 -12.76 -7.77 -7.27
C ALA A 386 -11.67 -8.54 -8.01
N ILE A 387 -11.10 -9.53 -7.34
CA ILE A 387 -10.15 -10.49 -7.91
C ILE A 387 -10.54 -11.92 -7.55
N ALA A 388 -10.18 -12.88 -8.41
CA ALA A 388 -10.19 -14.30 -8.07
C ALA A 388 -8.89 -14.95 -8.57
N LYS A 389 -8.09 -15.47 -7.63
CA LYS A 389 -6.86 -16.22 -7.93
C LYS A 389 -7.14 -17.68 -8.30
N LYS A 390 -8.14 -18.29 -7.66
CA LYS A 390 -8.46 -19.70 -7.88
C LYS A 390 -9.15 -19.88 -9.21
N LYS A 391 -8.54 -20.63 -10.11
CA LYS A 391 -9.19 -21.10 -11.35
C LYS A 391 -10.10 -22.28 -11.04
N VAL A 392 -11.33 -22.19 -11.54
CA VAL A 392 -12.32 -23.27 -11.46
C VAL A 392 -12.73 -23.71 -12.85
N VAL A 393 -12.88 -25.01 -13.05
CA VAL A 393 -13.29 -25.57 -14.36
C VAL A 393 -14.78 -25.33 -14.61
N THR A 394 -15.58 -25.33 -13.54
CA THR A 394 -17.02 -25.10 -13.62
C THR A 394 -17.46 -24.19 -12.46
N GLY A 395 -18.47 -23.35 -12.73
CA GLY A 395 -19.02 -22.42 -11.76
C GLY A 395 -18.26 -21.08 -11.69
N THR A 396 -18.64 -20.26 -10.70
CA THR A 396 -18.02 -18.94 -10.46
C THR A 396 -16.97 -19.09 -9.38
N PRO A 397 -15.73 -18.63 -9.58
CA PRO A 397 -14.71 -18.68 -8.55
C PRO A 397 -15.07 -17.75 -7.38
N GLU A 398 -14.59 -18.11 -6.21
CA GLU A 398 -14.69 -17.24 -5.04
C GLU A 398 -13.88 -15.96 -5.30
N THR A 399 -14.52 -14.81 -5.13
CA THR A 399 -13.91 -13.49 -5.36
C THR A 399 -13.58 -12.81 -4.04
N THR A 400 -12.40 -12.16 -3.98
CA THR A 400 -12.06 -11.18 -2.96
C THR A 400 -12.46 -9.79 -3.48
N HIS A 401 -13.16 -9.05 -2.64
CA HIS A 401 -13.66 -7.70 -2.94
C HIS A 401 -12.97 -6.62 -2.12
#